data_d108bd991c496b1c14f8ff09c94f175d
#
_entry.id   d108bd991c496b1c14f8ff09c94f175d
#
_cell.length_a   1.000
_cell.length_b   1.000
_cell.length_c   1.000
_cell.angle_alpha   90.00
_cell.angle_beta   90.00
_cell.angle_gamma   90.00
#
_symmetry.space_group_name_H-M   'P 1'
#
loop_
_entity.id
_entity.type
_entity.pdbx_description
1 polymer ?
#
loop_
_entity_poly.entity_id
_entity_poly.type
_entity_poly.pdbx_seq_one_letter_code
_entity_poly.pdbx_strand_id
1 'polypeptide(L)'
;KLYDEAVEKAPFKANFVEVGSWLGKSTNYLVDRIKESKKKIQFTTIDTFKGNLNESYYQKRVESFGGDAFYEFVDNTVISNNYDKFDIIKDTSENASKQFSNDSIDFIMLDGDHSYENTINDIKLWYNKVKPGGYITGDDYNVFPSVTKAVNDYFYNQINKVELSWVRKKPRIQIKHLLTRPDDMRERVSIQSIKQLAKYGIDYQPIVNKPYEGLAPAENCRRPEHISKDNKPGELWPGAGLGWMTGRHYGCYLAHRGALETIDDTNYDYTLVFEADAFIYTGLEEFVEAVHKACFISERDDVYFIGMANNPSREKHKIDDMFSKTAFNQDLAHAYLIPNRTKGWWMERLKDCGWDVGDLWFNHVFANYPKHRYTTNKMYSKQAEGYSLLDLMVKTWN
;
A
#
# COMPACT_ATOMS: atom_id res chain seq x y z
N LYS A 1 -20.71 13.59 -12.85
CA LYS A 1 -20.57 13.58 -11.36
C LYS A 1 -19.16 13.19 -10.91
N LEU A 2 -18.59 12.07 -11.37
CA LEU A 2 -17.23 11.64 -10.97
C LEU A 2 -16.18 12.71 -11.31
N TYR A 3 -16.17 13.22 -12.53
CA TYR A 3 -15.24 14.29 -12.95
C TYR A 3 -15.44 15.60 -12.18
N ASP A 4 -16.69 15.95 -11.84
CA ASP A 4 -16.97 17.14 -11.03
C ASP A 4 -16.31 17.02 -9.66
N GLU A 5 -16.50 15.88 -9.00
CA GLU A 5 -15.87 15.59 -7.70
C GLU A 5 -14.34 15.54 -7.80
N ALA A 6 -13.80 14.94 -8.86
CA ALA A 6 -12.36 14.86 -9.08
C ALA A 6 -11.74 16.27 -9.23
N VAL A 7 -12.35 17.12 -10.06
CA VAL A 7 -11.88 18.50 -10.24
C VAL A 7 -12.05 19.33 -8.97
N GLU A 8 -13.14 19.18 -8.25
CA GLU A 8 -13.39 19.90 -6.98
C GLU A 8 -12.35 19.55 -5.92
N LYS A 9 -12.08 18.26 -5.74
CA LYS A 9 -11.15 17.74 -4.72
C LYS A 9 -9.67 17.85 -5.10
N ALA A 10 -9.35 18.06 -6.38
CA ALA A 10 -7.97 18.17 -6.84
C ALA A 10 -7.22 19.33 -6.18
N PRO A 11 -5.91 19.21 -5.94
CA PRO A 11 -5.08 20.35 -5.57
C PRO A 11 -5.06 21.40 -6.70
N PHE A 12 -4.62 22.64 -6.40
CA PHE A 12 -4.57 23.71 -7.39
C PHE A 12 -3.74 23.36 -8.63
N LYS A 13 -2.64 22.61 -8.42
CA LYS A 13 -1.86 21.99 -9.50
C LYS A 13 -2.04 20.49 -9.42
N ALA A 14 -2.52 19.87 -10.47
CA ALA A 14 -2.78 18.45 -10.53
C ALA A 14 -2.49 17.88 -11.91
N ASN A 15 -2.28 16.56 -11.98
CA ASN A 15 -2.13 15.82 -13.22
C ASN A 15 -3.28 14.82 -13.33
N PHE A 16 -4.08 14.95 -14.38
CA PHE A 16 -5.19 14.06 -14.70
C PHE A 16 -4.89 13.26 -15.95
N VAL A 17 -5.33 12.01 -15.97
CA VAL A 17 -5.17 11.11 -17.11
C VAL A 17 -6.50 10.43 -17.42
N GLU A 18 -6.80 10.25 -18.70
CA GLU A 18 -7.92 9.45 -19.20
C GLU A 18 -7.37 8.40 -20.17
N VAL A 19 -7.69 7.14 -19.96
CA VAL A 19 -7.40 6.03 -20.87
C VAL A 19 -8.71 5.56 -21.47
N GLY A 20 -8.84 5.65 -22.80
CA GLY A 20 -10.07 5.40 -23.51
C GLY A 20 -10.91 6.68 -23.70
N SER A 21 -10.53 7.53 -24.64
CA SER A 21 -11.23 8.78 -24.94
C SER A 21 -12.27 8.64 -26.05
N TRP A 22 -12.14 7.60 -26.87
CA TRP A 22 -13.02 7.31 -28.01
C TRP A 22 -13.23 8.55 -28.90
N LEU A 23 -14.46 9.07 -28.98
CA LEU A 23 -14.81 10.26 -29.74
C LEU A 23 -14.76 11.57 -28.94
N GLY A 24 -14.21 11.56 -27.72
CA GLY A 24 -13.93 12.76 -26.94
C GLY A 24 -15.10 13.33 -26.12
N LYS A 25 -16.17 12.56 -25.87
CA LYS A 25 -17.31 13.07 -25.10
C LYS A 25 -16.93 13.34 -23.65
N SER A 26 -16.32 12.36 -22.99
CA SER A 26 -15.81 12.44 -21.59
C SER A 26 -14.68 13.45 -21.50
N THR A 27 -13.74 13.43 -22.45
CA THR A 27 -12.62 14.35 -22.58
C THR A 27 -13.09 15.81 -22.60
N ASN A 28 -14.03 16.16 -23.50
CA ASN A 28 -14.58 17.51 -23.62
C ASN A 28 -15.26 17.95 -22.32
N TYR A 29 -16.06 17.07 -21.70
CA TYR A 29 -16.70 17.36 -20.42
C TYR A 29 -15.69 17.68 -19.33
N LEU A 30 -14.64 16.84 -19.19
CA LEU A 30 -13.61 17.06 -18.18
C LEU A 30 -12.85 18.37 -18.40
N VAL A 31 -12.49 18.69 -19.66
CA VAL A 31 -11.83 19.96 -20.01
C VAL A 31 -12.70 21.16 -19.61
N ASP A 32 -14.01 21.11 -19.85
CA ASP A 32 -14.90 22.21 -19.46
C ASP A 32 -14.96 22.37 -17.94
N ARG A 33 -15.00 21.28 -17.16
CA ARG A 33 -14.91 21.35 -15.68
C ARG A 33 -13.57 21.92 -15.21
N ILE A 34 -12.46 21.55 -15.85
CA ILE A 34 -11.13 22.09 -15.54
C ILE A 34 -11.10 23.60 -15.79
N LYS A 35 -11.60 24.08 -16.93
CA LYS A 35 -11.68 25.50 -17.26
C LYS A 35 -12.47 26.28 -16.21
N GLU A 36 -13.65 25.77 -15.82
CA GLU A 36 -14.51 26.42 -14.83
C GLU A 36 -13.89 26.49 -13.43
N SER A 37 -13.10 25.48 -13.06
CA SER A 37 -12.46 25.39 -11.75
C SER A 37 -11.37 26.44 -11.52
N LYS A 38 -10.81 27.01 -12.59
CA LYS A 38 -9.64 27.90 -12.59
C LYS A 38 -8.37 27.27 -11.96
N LYS A 39 -8.35 25.95 -11.77
CA LYS A 39 -7.18 25.21 -11.28
C LYS A 39 -6.20 24.97 -12.42
N LYS A 40 -4.93 24.75 -12.11
CA LYS A 40 -3.87 24.39 -13.06
C LYS A 40 -3.77 22.87 -13.16
N ILE A 41 -4.75 22.24 -13.79
CA ILE A 41 -4.77 20.79 -13.99
C ILE A 41 -4.19 20.52 -15.38
N GLN A 42 -3.07 19.77 -15.42
CA GLN A 42 -2.57 19.17 -16.66
C GLN A 42 -3.41 17.93 -16.94
N PHE A 43 -3.93 17.84 -18.16
CA PHE A 43 -4.78 16.71 -18.54
C PHE A 43 -4.21 16.04 -19.80
N THR A 44 -4.06 14.73 -19.75
CA THR A 44 -3.62 13.89 -20.87
C THR A 44 -4.66 12.83 -21.14
N THR A 45 -5.09 12.70 -22.41
CA THR A 45 -5.94 11.60 -22.85
C THR A 45 -5.16 10.61 -23.70
N ILE A 46 -5.49 9.34 -23.59
CA ILE A 46 -4.78 8.21 -24.21
C ILE A 46 -5.80 7.32 -24.92
N ASP A 47 -5.60 7.08 -26.21
CA ASP A 47 -6.42 6.14 -26.98
C ASP A 47 -5.64 5.65 -28.20
N THR A 48 -5.91 4.44 -28.63
CA THR A 48 -5.42 3.92 -29.92
C THR A 48 -6.19 4.45 -31.09
N PHE A 49 -7.44 4.88 -30.85
CA PHE A 49 -8.45 5.27 -31.85
C PHE A 49 -8.81 4.15 -32.85
N LYS A 50 -8.53 2.89 -32.45
CA LYS A 50 -8.84 1.68 -33.25
C LYS A 50 -10.09 0.97 -32.78
N GLY A 51 -10.73 1.50 -31.74
CA GLY A 51 -11.87 0.87 -31.05
C GLY A 51 -11.51 -0.42 -30.33
N ASN A 52 -12.50 -1.01 -29.67
CA ASN A 52 -12.31 -2.28 -28.98
C ASN A 52 -12.49 -3.44 -29.99
N LEU A 53 -11.43 -4.27 -30.13
CA LEU A 53 -11.41 -5.39 -31.07
C LEU A 53 -12.47 -6.47 -30.78
N ASN A 54 -12.90 -6.58 -29.54
CA ASN A 54 -13.86 -7.58 -29.07
C ASN A 54 -15.31 -7.10 -29.16
N GLU A 55 -15.55 -5.86 -29.58
CA GLU A 55 -16.86 -5.25 -29.62
C GLU A 55 -17.24 -4.78 -31.05
N SER A 56 -18.13 -5.52 -31.69
CA SER A 56 -18.53 -5.29 -33.09
C SER A 56 -19.08 -3.89 -33.36
N TYR A 57 -19.67 -3.23 -32.36
CA TYR A 57 -20.14 -1.86 -32.46
C TYR A 57 -19.00 -0.88 -32.75
N TYR A 58 -17.94 -0.94 -31.94
CA TYR A 58 -16.78 -0.07 -32.10
C TYR A 58 -16.03 -0.37 -33.40
N GLN A 59 -15.89 -1.66 -33.75
CA GLN A 59 -15.23 -2.03 -35.02
C GLN A 59 -15.94 -1.47 -36.24
N LYS A 60 -17.27 -1.65 -36.33
CA LYS A 60 -18.07 -1.08 -37.45
C LYS A 60 -17.97 0.46 -37.50
N ARG A 61 -17.92 1.09 -36.32
CA ARG A 61 -17.81 2.54 -36.23
C ARG A 61 -16.45 3.03 -36.74
N VAL A 62 -15.36 2.36 -36.31
CA VAL A 62 -14.00 2.65 -36.80
C VAL A 62 -13.88 2.42 -38.30
N GLU A 63 -14.46 1.34 -38.83
CA GLU A 63 -14.52 1.09 -40.29
C GLU A 63 -15.21 2.23 -41.01
N SER A 64 -16.32 2.77 -40.49
CA SER A 64 -17.01 3.92 -41.10
C SER A 64 -16.19 5.20 -41.14
N PHE A 65 -15.14 5.31 -40.29
CA PHE A 65 -14.16 6.39 -40.27
C PHE A 65 -12.88 6.07 -41.08
N GLY A 66 -12.89 5.05 -41.92
CA GLY A 66 -11.73 4.64 -42.69
C GLY A 66 -10.65 3.87 -41.88
N GLY A 67 -11.03 3.27 -40.78
CA GLY A 67 -10.15 2.42 -39.96
C GLY A 67 -9.42 3.15 -38.84
N ASP A 68 -9.76 4.42 -38.56
CA ASP A 68 -9.17 5.23 -37.46
C ASP A 68 -10.14 6.34 -37.02
N ALA A 69 -10.48 6.35 -35.74
CA ALA A 69 -11.42 7.33 -35.19
C ALA A 69 -10.73 8.64 -34.73
N PHE A 70 -9.41 8.78 -34.90
CA PHE A 70 -8.63 9.91 -34.41
C PHE A 70 -9.13 11.26 -34.98
N TYR A 71 -9.41 11.31 -36.26
CA TYR A 71 -9.87 12.58 -36.91
C TYR A 71 -11.24 13.00 -36.37
N GLU A 72 -12.17 12.07 -36.17
CA GLU A 72 -13.46 12.35 -35.54
C GLU A 72 -13.33 12.86 -34.12
N PHE A 73 -12.40 12.28 -33.35
CA PHE A 73 -12.05 12.78 -32.00
C PHE A 73 -11.53 14.23 -32.11
N VAL A 74 -10.59 14.49 -32.99
CA VAL A 74 -10.03 15.85 -33.18
C VAL A 74 -11.14 16.84 -33.57
N ASP A 75 -11.99 16.51 -34.55
CA ASP A 75 -13.08 17.38 -34.99
C ASP A 75 -14.05 17.69 -33.82
N ASN A 76 -14.43 16.70 -33.03
CA ASN A 76 -15.30 16.90 -31.88
C ASN A 76 -14.67 17.81 -30.81
N THR A 77 -13.35 17.70 -30.59
CA THR A 77 -12.64 18.54 -29.60
C THR A 77 -12.40 19.96 -30.11
N VAL A 78 -12.20 20.12 -31.41
CA VAL A 78 -12.12 21.44 -32.09
C VAL A 78 -13.47 22.15 -32.05
N ILE A 79 -14.54 21.46 -32.41
CA ILE A 79 -15.92 22.01 -32.36
C ILE A 79 -16.27 22.46 -30.92
N SER A 80 -15.82 21.72 -29.93
CA SER A 80 -16.01 22.04 -28.49
C SER A 80 -15.06 23.14 -27.98
N ASN A 81 -14.14 23.63 -28.78
CA ASN A 81 -13.10 24.61 -28.42
C ASN A 81 -12.20 24.11 -27.24
N ASN A 82 -11.83 22.85 -27.31
CA ASN A 82 -11.06 22.15 -26.24
C ASN A 82 -9.73 21.58 -26.74
N TYR A 83 -9.50 21.43 -28.03
CA TYR A 83 -8.40 20.70 -28.64
C TYR A 83 -6.99 21.10 -28.12
N ASP A 84 -6.78 22.36 -27.80
CA ASP A 84 -5.51 22.89 -27.32
C ASP A 84 -5.39 22.94 -25.77
N LYS A 85 -6.30 22.29 -25.06
CA LYS A 85 -6.40 22.36 -23.60
C LYS A 85 -5.91 21.10 -22.87
N PHE A 86 -5.48 20.08 -23.62
CA PHE A 86 -4.99 18.82 -23.09
C PHE A 86 -3.98 18.19 -24.05
N ASP A 87 -3.21 17.23 -23.54
CA ASP A 87 -2.27 16.44 -24.32
C ASP A 87 -2.93 15.16 -24.83
N ILE A 88 -2.55 14.71 -26.04
CA ILE A 88 -3.05 13.48 -26.66
C ILE A 88 -1.89 12.50 -26.84
N ILE A 89 -2.04 11.29 -26.34
CA ILE A 89 -1.15 10.17 -26.63
C ILE A 89 -1.92 9.13 -27.45
N LYS A 90 -1.62 9.06 -28.76
CA LYS A 90 -2.19 8.06 -29.65
C LYS A 90 -1.38 6.78 -29.58
N ASP A 91 -1.63 5.96 -28.57
CA ASP A 91 -0.92 4.70 -28.32
C ASP A 91 -1.76 3.77 -27.44
N THR A 92 -1.25 2.56 -27.20
CA THR A 92 -1.82 1.62 -26.24
C THR A 92 -1.64 2.13 -24.81
N SER A 93 -2.53 1.73 -23.92
CA SER A 93 -2.43 2.00 -22.47
C SER A 93 -1.07 1.57 -21.90
N GLU A 94 -0.58 0.38 -22.28
CA GLU A 94 0.71 -0.15 -21.84
C GLU A 94 1.89 0.75 -22.26
N ASN A 95 1.97 1.15 -23.53
CA ASN A 95 3.06 1.99 -24.02
C ASN A 95 2.99 3.39 -23.41
N ALA A 96 1.80 3.98 -23.35
CA ALA A 96 1.58 5.28 -22.76
C ALA A 96 1.99 5.32 -21.28
N SER A 97 1.70 4.28 -20.52
CA SER A 97 2.06 4.20 -19.08
C SER A 97 3.56 4.35 -18.81
N LYS A 98 4.41 3.98 -19.76
CA LYS A 98 5.88 4.09 -19.67
C LYS A 98 6.38 5.54 -19.71
N GLN A 99 5.53 6.47 -20.18
CA GLN A 99 5.85 7.90 -20.24
C GLN A 99 5.56 8.62 -18.91
N PHE A 100 4.90 7.96 -17.97
CA PHE A 100 4.54 8.52 -16.66
C PHE A 100 5.44 7.97 -15.56
N SER A 101 5.96 8.86 -14.73
CA SER A 101 6.68 8.47 -13.52
C SER A 101 5.73 7.87 -12.48
N ASN A 102 6.24 7.03 -11.59
CA ASN A 102 5.47 6.62 -10.42
C ASN A 102 5.08 7.86 -9.58
N ASP A 103 3.94 7.79 -8.89
CA ASP A 103 3.42 8.86 -8.02
C ASP A 103 3.32 10.25 -8.70
N SER A 104 2.95 10.28 -9.99
CA SER A 104 2.84 11.53 -10.77
C SER A 104 1.41 11.98 -11.05
N ILE A 105 0.42 11.08 -10.92
CA ILE A 105 -0.97 11.29 -11.32
C ILE A 105 -1.86 11.52 -10.09
N ASP A 106 -2.65 12.58 -10.09
CA ASP A 106 -3.61 12.86 -9.02
C ASP A 106 -4.95 12.15 -9.25
N PHE A 107 -5.36 12.00 -10.52
CA PHE A 107 -6.60 11.33 -10.91
C PHE A 107 -6.42 10.63 -12.25
N ILE A 108 -6.84 9.37 -12.35
CA ILE A 108 -6.91 8.64 -13.60
C ILE A 108 -8.28 7.97 -13.79
N MET A 109 -8.81 8.06 -15.00
CA MET A 109 -9.97 7.32 -15.50
C MET A 109 -9.50 6.21 -16.44
N LEU A 110 -9.91 4.98 -16.20
CA LEU A 110 -9.71 3.82 -17.06
C LEU A 110 -11.05 3.43 -17.70
N ASP A 111 -11.16 3.67 -19.02
CA ASP A 111 -12.36 3.44 -19.83
C ASP A 111 -11.97 2.86 -21.18
N GLY A 112 -11.11 1.84 -21.15
CA GLY A 112 -10.56 1.20 -22.35
C GLY A 112 -11.28 -0.09 -22.74
N ASP A 113 -10.56 -1.21 -22.81
CA ASP A 113 -11.09 -2.53 -23.12
C ASP A 113 -11.81 -3.14 -21.92
N HIS A 114 -12.98 -3.75 -22.15
CA HIS A 114 -13.83 -4.29 -21.09
C HIS A 114 -13.56 -5.78 -20.78
N SER A 115 -12.51 -6.40 -21.34
CA SER A 115 -12.10 -7.75 -20.96
C SER A 115 -11.47 -7.78 -19.57
N TYR A 116 -11.56 -8.92 -18.90
CA TYR A 116 -10.96 -9.10 -17.57
C TYR A 116 -9.45 -8.86 -17.61
N GLU A 117 -8.77 -9.45 -18.59
CA GLU A 117 -7.31 -9.41 -18.73
C GLU A 117 -6.81 -7.99 -18.97
N ASN A 118 -7.45 -7.23 -19.84
CA ASN A 118 -7.05 -5.86 -20.14
C ASN A 118 -7.38 -4.92 -18.97
N THR A 119 -8.56 -5.04 -18.37
CA THR A 119 -8.94 -4.23 -17.20
C THR A 119 -7.97 -4.44 -16.03
N ILE A 120 -7.64 -5.69 -15.68
CA ILE A 120 -6.74 -5.96 -14.55
C ILE A 120 -5.30 -5.53 -14.87
N ASN A 121 -4.88 -5.62 -16.13
CA ASN A 121 -3.58 -5.16 -16.60
C ASN A 121 -3.49 -3.63 -16.51
N ASP A 122 -4.48 -2.90 -16.99
CA ASP A 122 -4.53 -1.44 -16.86
C ASP A 122 -4.48 -0.99 -15.41
N ILE A 123 -5.24 -1.62 -14.52
CA ILE A 123 -5.16 -1.30 -13.09
C ILE A 123 -3.73 -1.50 -12.57
N LYS A 124 -3.04 -2.59 -12.89
CA LYS A 124 -1.66 -2.87 -12.48
C LYS A 124 -0.66 -1.86 -13.03
N LEU A 125 -0.78 -1.49 -14.30
CA LEU A 125 0.11 -0.53 -14.96
C LEU A 125 -0.01 0.86 -14.35
N TRP A 126 -1.24 1.32 -14.11
CA TRP A 126 -1.51 2.70 -13.73
C TRP A 126 -1.55 2.93 -12.22
N TYR A 127 -1.83 1.90 -11.40
CA TYR A 127 -1.92 2.07 -9.94
C TYR A 127 -0.65 2.67 -9.34
N ASN A 128 0.54 2.23 -9.80
CA ASN A 128 1.81 2.76 -9.32
C ASN A 128 2.08 4.20 -9.77
N LYS A 129 1.42 4.66 -10.86
CA LYS A 129 1.55 6.03 -11.36
C LYS A 129 0.72 7.03 -10.56
N VAL A 130 -0.32 6.56 -9.88
CA VAL A 130 -1.17 7.40 -9.02
C VAL A 130 -0.40 7.78 -7.75
N LYS A 131 -0.47 9.05 -7.37
CA LYS A 131 0.10 9.57 -6.11
C LYS A 131 -0.56 8.95 -4.88
N PRO A 132 0.15 8.80 -3.75
CA PRO A 132 -0.50 8.58 -2.47
C PRO A 132 -1.57 9.66 -2.20
N GLY A 133 -2.79 9.24 -1.90
CA GLY A 133 -3.94 10.13 -1.76
C GLY A 133 -4.66 10.50 -3.04
N GLY A 134 -4.09 10.19 -4.22
CA GLY A 134 -4.74 10.32 -5.52
C GLY A 134 -5.76 9.21 -5.78
N TYR A 135 -6.42 9.27 -6.94
CA TYR A 135 -7.53 8.38 -7.28
C TYR A 135 -7.27 7.64 -8.58
N ILE A 136 -7.44 6.31 -8.55
CA ILE A 136 -7.63 5.47 -9.72
C ILE A 136 -9.11 5.13 -9.84
N THR A 137 -9.66 5.29 -11.02
CA THR A 137 -11.08 5.12 -11.29
C THR A 137 -11.28 4.43 -12.63
N GLY A 138 -12.46 3.92 -12.88
CA GLY A 138 -12.84 3.42 -14.20
C GLY A 138 -14.33 3.35 -14.36
N ASP A 139 -14.80 3.23 -15.61
CA ASP A 139 -16.21 3.14 -15.91
C ASP A 139 -16.70 1.70 -16.02
N ASP A 140 -17.95 1.52 -16.38
CA ASP A 140 -18.60 0.23 -16.70
C ASP A 140 -18.65 -0.80 -15.56
N TYR A 141 -18.46 -0.37 -14.34
CA TYR A 141 -18.66 -1.24 -13.18
C TYR A 141 -20.14 -1.62 -13.03
N ASN A 142 -20.43 -2.91 -12.93
CA ASN A 142 -21.74 -3.53 -13.01
C ASN A 142 -22.40 -3.51 -14.42
N VAL A 143 -21.77 -2.94 -15.43
CA VAL A 143 -22.21 -3.05 -16.83
C VAL A 143 -21.57 -4.28 -17.47
N PHE A 144 -20.27 -4.42 -17.35
CA PHE A 144 -19.53 -5.60 -17.81
C PHE A 144 -19.09 -6.47 -16.62
N PRO A 145 -19.56 -7.74 -16.54
CA PRO A 145 -19.13 -8.65 -15.47
C PRO A 145 -17.60 -8.86 -15.40
N SER A 146 -16.92 -8.80 -16.54
CA SER A 146 -15.46 -8.89 -16.65
C SER A 146 -14.75 -7.73 -15.94
N VAL A 147 -15.21 -6.49 -16.17
CA VAL A 147 -14.70 -5.29 -15.48
C VAL A 147 -14.95 -5.39 -13.98
N THR A 148 -16.21 -5.70 -13.60
CA THR A 148 -16.58 -5.87 -12.19
C THR A 148 -15.68 -6.89 -11.49
N LYS A 149 -15.44 -8.04 -12.15
CA LYS A 149 -14.59 -9.10 -11.60
C LYS A 149 -13.14 -8.64 -11.45
N ALA A 150 -12.54 -8.04 -12.48
CA ALA A 150 -11.16 -7.57 -12.45
C ALA A 150 -10.91 -6.54 -11.33
N VAL A 151 -11.80 -5.56 -11.20
CA VAL A 151 -11.75 -4.53 -10.15
C VAL A 151 -11.87 -5.15 -8.77
N ASN A 152 -12.82 -6.06 -8.57
CA ASN A 152 -13.05 -6.71 -7.28
C ASN A 152 -11.88 -7.62 -6.87
N ASP A 153 -11.32 -8.38 -7.82
CA ASP A 153 -10.16 -9.23 -7.58
C ASP A 153 -8.92 -8.42 -7.21
N TYR A 154 -8.71 -7.27 -7.89
CA TYR A 154 -7.56 -6.43 -7.58
C TYR A 154 -7.68 -5.72 -6.24
N PHE A 155 -8.83 -5.12 -5.92
CA PHE A 155 -9.04 -4.29 -4.74
C PHE A 155 -9.75 -5.00 -3.57
N TYR A 156 -9.92 -6.33 -3.60
CA TYR A 156 -10.62 -7.10 -2.56
C TYR A 156 -12.05 -6.59 -2.30
N ASN A 157 -12.76 -6.16 -3.34
CA ASN A 157 -14.06 -5.50 -3.26
C ASN A 157 -14.04 -4.15 -2.49
N GLN A 158 -12.88 -3.58 -2.21
CA GLN A 158 -12.74 -2.32 -1.46
C GLN A 158 -12.67 -1.14 -2.43
N ILE A 159 -13.79 -0.81 -3.02
CA ILE A 159 -13.96 0.35 -3.91
C ILE A 159 -15.20 1.16 -3.52
N ASN A 160 -15.19 2.43 -3.87
CA ASN A 160 -16.39 3.26 -3.87
C ASN A 160 -17.02 3.26 -5.27
N LYS A 161 -18.33 3.54 -5.33
CA LYS A 161 -19.07 3.62 -6.60
C LYS A 161 -19.66 5.01 -6.77
N VAL A 162 -19.55 5.52 -7.99
CA VAL A 162 -20.20 6.76 -8.41
C VAL A 162 -20.91 6.44 -9.73
N GLU A 163 -22.23 6.24 -9.68
CA GLU A 163 -23.04 5.80 -10.81
C GLU A 163 -22.55 4.45 -11.37
N LEU A 164 -22.06 4.40 -12.60
CA LEU A 164 -21.51 3.20 -13.22
C LEU A 164 -19.98 3.09 -13.04
N SER A 165 -19.35 4.09 -12.46
CA SER A 165 -17.91 4.13 -12.30
C SER A 165 -17.49 3.60 -10.92
N TRP A 166 -16.32 2.95 -10.87
CA TRP A 166 -15.64 2.56 -9.64
C TRP A 166 -14.55 3.56 -9.30
N VAL A 167 -14.27 3.72 -8.01
CA VAL A 167 -13.31 4.69 -7.50
C VAL A 167 -12.49 4.06 -6.38
N ARG A 168 -11.17 4.13 -6.48
CA ARG A 168 -10.26 3.76 -5.40
C ARG A 168 -9.26 4.86 -5.13
N LYS A 169 -9.18 5.31 -3.88
CA LYS A 169 -8.12 6.19 -3.40
C LYS A 169 -6.86 5.35 -3.12
N LYS A 170 -5.69 5.78 -3.61
CA LYS A 170 -4.42 5.17 -3.22
C LYS A 170 -4.08 5.57 -1.78
N PRO A 171 -3.80 4.62 -0.87
CA PRO A 171 -3.52 4.94 0.52
C PRO A 171 -2.22 5.73 0.67
N ARG A 172 -2.17 6.62 1.66
CA ARG A 172 -0.96 7.30 2.12
C ARG A 172 -0.36 6.46 3.25
N ILE A 173 0.90 6.06 3.09
CA ILE A 173 1.57 5.14 4.01
C ILE A 173 2.81 5.81 4.57
N GLN A 174 2.98 5.81 5.89
CA GLN A 174 4.21 6.18 6.57
C GLN A 174 4.96 4.93 7.04
N ILE A 175 6.29 5.02 7.11
CA ILE A 175 7.13 4.01 7.73
C ILE A 175 7.64 4.55 9.06
N LYS A 176 7.50 3.75 10.13
CA LYS A 176 8.20 3.91 11.40
C LYS A 176 9.30 2.87 11.48
N HIS A 177 10.54 3.27 11.21
CA HIS A 177 11.71 2.39 11.29
C HIS A 177 12.37 2.57 12.66
N LEU A 178 12.32 1.53 13.49
CA LEU A 178 12.76 1.56 14.88
C LEU A 178 14.27 1.32 14.97
N LEU A 179 15.06 2.38 14.88
CA LEU A 179 16.51 2.31 14.96
C LEU A 179 17.00 2.46 16.39
N THR A 180 18.15 1.87 16.71
CA THR A 180 18.82 1.99 18.01
C THR A 180 20.27 2.44 17.87
N ARG A 181 20.95 1.94 16.86
CA ARG A 181 22.36 2.23 16.56
C ARG A 181 22.54 2.41 15.05
N PRO A 182 22.09 3.52 14.47
CA PRO A 182 22.06 3.69 13.00
C PRO A 182 23.44 3.64 12.34
N ASP A 183 24.52 3.68 13.13
CA ASP A 183 25.89 3.48 12.64
C ASP A 183 26.33 2.00 12.64
N ASP A 184 25.58 1.11 13.25
CA ASP A 184 25.79 -0.34 13.16
C ASP A 184 25.56 -0.82 11.73
N MET A 185 26.37 -1.80 11.28
CA MET A 185 26.31 -2.27 9.89
C MET A 185 24.95 -2.88 9.54
N ARG A 186 24.30 -3.60 10.46
CA ARG A 186 23.00 -4.22 10.23
C ARG A 186 21.91 -3.18 10.06
N GLU A 187 21.89 -2.17 10.92
CA GLU A 187 20.95 -1.07 10.81
C GLU A 187 21.20 -0.24 9.53
N ARG A 188 22.45 -0.06 9.10
CA ARG A 188 22.76 0.60 7.81
C ARG A 188 22.19 -0.16 6.61
N VAL A 189 22.33 -1.48 6.58
CA VAL A 189 21.73 -2.31 5.52
C VAL A 189 20.20 -2.21 5.55
N SER A 190 19.63 -2.31 6.73
CA SER A 190 18.19 -2.13 6.94
C SER A 190 17.71 -0.76 6.42
N ILE A 191 18.38 0.33 6.82
CA ILE A 191 18.08 1.69 6.37
C ILE A 191 18.15 1.78 4.83
N GLN A 192 19.19 1.25 4.21
CA GLN A 192 19.34 1.28 2.75
C GLN A 192 18.22 0.51 2.04
N SER A 193 17.83 -0.63 2.59
CA SER A 193 16.75 -1.44 2.03
C SER A 193 15.40 -0.72 2.13
N ILE A 194 15.04 -0.25 3.33
CA ILE A 194 13.71 0.25 3.62
C ILE A 194 13.47 1.65 3.06
N LYS A 195 14.46 2.55 3.11
CA LYS A 195 14.30 3.92 2.58
C LYS A 195 14.01 3.97 1.07
N GLN A 196 14.32 2.91 0.32
CA GLN A 196 13.99 2.82 -1.10
C GLN A 196 12.48 2.82 -1.36
N LEU A 197 11.66 2.46 -0.36
CA LEU A 197 10.20 2.52 -0.46
C LEU A 197 9.68 3.95 -0.70
N ALA A 198 10.49 4.97 -0.36
CA ALA A 198 10.16 6.36 -0.69
C ALA A 198 10.01 6.61 -2.20
N LYS A 199 10.66 5.81 -3.06
CA LYS A 199 10.49 5.87 -4.53
C LYS A 199 9.10 5.43 -5.00
N TYR A 200 8.32 4.82 -4.10
CA TYR A 200 6.95 4.35 -4.33
C TYR A 200 5.93 5.12 -3.47
N GLY A 201 6.28 6.35 -3.07
CA GLY A 201 5.40 7.23 -2.31
C GLY A 201 5.09 6.76 -0.90
N ILE A 202 5.88 5.84 -0.34
CA ILE A 202 5.79 5.42 1.05
C ILE A 202 6.75 6.26 1.88
N ASP A 203 6.22 7.09 2.79
CA ASP A 203 7.02 8.08 3.50
C ASP A 203 7.89 7.45 4.59
N TYR A 204 9.20 7.66 4.50
CA TYR A 204 10.18 7.07 5.40
C TYR A 204 10.46 7.97 6.60
N GLN A 205 10.07 7.52 7.79
CA GLN A 205 10.26 8.22 9.07
C GLN A 205 11.05 7.34 10.06
N PRO A 206 12.38 7.47 10.13
CA PRO A 206 13.17 6.74 11.11
C PRO A 206 12.90 7.27 12.53
N ILE A 207 12.80 6.36 13.50
CA ILE A 207 12.70 6.66 14.93
C ILE A 207 13.97 6.11 15.58
N VAL A 208 14.86 7.00 16.02
CA VAL A 208 16.07 6.59 16.73
C VAL A 208 15.77 6.51 18.23
N ASN A 209 15.68 5.29 18.74
CA ASN A 209 15.45 5.01 20.16
C ASN A 209 16.77 4.94 20.92
N LYS A 210 16.82 5.51 22.11
CA LYS A 210 17.97 5.29 23.02
C LYS A 210 17.93 3.85 23.54
N PRO A 211 19.06 3.14 23.53
CA PRO A 211 19.13 1.82 24.18
C PRO A 211 18.69 1.92 25.65
N TYR A 212 17.86 0.99 26.07
CA TYR A 212 17.49 0.91 27.48
C TYR A 212 18.57 0.12 28.24
N GLU A 213 19.25 0.77 29.16
CA GLU A 213 20.41 0.21 29.88
C GLU A 213 20.06 -0.29 31.29
N GLY A 214 18.88 0.05 31.77
CA GLY A 214 18.43 -0.36 33.13
C GLY A 214 17.96 -1.82 33.21
N LEU A 215 17.63 -2.25 34.40
CA LEU A 215 16.88 -3.49 34.61
C LEU A 215 15.46 -3.33 34.09
N ALA A 216 14.90 -4.41 33.54
CA ALA A 216 13.49 -4.41 33.13
C ALA A 216 12.61 -4.17 34.37
N PRO A 217 11.63 -3.24 34.35
CA PRO A 217 10.79 -2.97 35.49
C PRO A 217 9.80 -4.12 35.71
N ALA A 218 9.62 -4.54 36.96
CA ALA A 218 8.61 -5.52 37.35
C ALA A 218 7.19 -4.91 37.31
N GLU A 219 7.10 -3.60 37.50
CA GLU A 219 5.85 -2.88 37.49
C GLU A 219 5.17 -3.00 36.10
N ASN A 220 3.90 -3.33 36.10
CA ASN A 220 3.11 -3.58 34.89
C ASN A 220 3.70 -4.63 33.93
N CYS A 221 4.64 -5.45 34.38
CA CYS A 221 5.13 -6.62 33.63
C CYS A 221 4.13 -7.77 33.75
N ARG A 222 3.86 -8.42 32.62
CA ARG A 222 2.93 -9.55 32.58
C ARG A 222 3.50 -10.84 33.16
N ARG A 223 4.82 -10.96 33.16
CA ARG A 223 5.57 -12.12 33.61
C ARG A 223 6.78 -11.66 34.43
N PRO A 224 6.57 -11.01 35.59
CA PRO A 224 7.66 -10.43 36.36
C PRO A 224 8.67 -11.46 36.85
N GLU A 225 8.27 -12.73 36.99
CA GLU A 225 9.14 -13.85 37.37
C GLU A 225 10.20 -14.16 36.31
N HIS A 226 9.99 -13.74 35.06
CA HIS A 226 10.94 -13.93 33.94
C HIS A 226 11.98 -12.80 33.84
N ILE A 227 11.89 -11.77 34.67
CA ILE A 227 12.84 -10.64 34.63
C ILE A 227 14.19 -11.08 35.21
N SER A 228 15.26 -10.83 34.45
CA SER A 228 16.64 -11.07 34.92
C SER A 228 17.03 -10.10 36.02
N LYS A 229 17.58 -10.63 37.09
CA LYS A 229 18.01 -9.85 38.27
C LYS A 229 19.29 -9.07 38.04
N ASP A 230 20.12 -9.50 37.12
CA ASP A 230 21.44 -8.92 36.80
C ASP A 230 21.54 -8.33 35.38
N ASN A 231 20.40 -8.22 34.69
CA ASN A 231 20.29 -7.77 33.31
C ASN A 231 21.07 -8.60 32.27
N LYS A 232 21.47 -9.82 32.64
CA LYS A 232 22.08 -10.77 31.72
C LYS A 232 21.00 -11.66 31.12
N PRO A 233 21.05 -11.96 29.83
CA PRO A 233 20.14 -12.93 29.24
C PRO A 233 20.45 -14.29 29.87
N GLY A 234 19.47 -14.91 30.54
CA GLY A 234 19.52 -16.32 30.88
C GLY A 234 19.63 -17.19 29.63
N GLU A 235 19.89 -18.50 29.80
CA GLU A 235 19.95 -19.44 28.67
C GLU A 235 18.67 -19.34 27.84
N LEU A 236 18.84 -19.06 26.53
CA LEU A 236 17.78 -18.79 25.60
C LEU A 236 17.12 -20.08 25.12
N TRP A 237 15.77 -20.16 25.33
CA TRP A 237 14.85 -21.11 24.65
C TRP A 237 14.95 -22.61 24.96
N PRO A 238 13.84 -23.28 24.69
CA PRO A 238 12.44 -23.09 25.07
C PRO A 238 12.06 -23.84 26.32
N GLY A 239 12.56 -23.66 27.33
CA GLY A 239 12.34 -24.03 28.69
C GLY A 239 13.06 -23.03 29.53
N ALA A 240 13.28 -21.84 28.96
CA ALA A 240 13.96 -20.75 29.64
C ALA A 240 13.32 -20.55 31.01
N GLY A 241 14.05 -20.90 32.03
CA GLY A 241 13.66 -20.71 33.40
C GLY A 241 13.40 -19.25 33.74
N LEU A 242 13.14 -18.99 34.98
CA LEU A 242 13.00 -17.63 35.51
C LEU A 242 14.24 -16.78 35.17
N GLY A 243 14.04 -15.52 34.82
CA GLY A 243 15.13 -14.54 34.73
C GLY A 243 15.79 -14.33 33.35
N TRP A 244 15.10 -14.57 32.25
CA TRP A 244 15.65 -14.32 30.89
C TRP A 244 15.31 -12.97 30.32
N MET A 245 14.26 -12.27 30.78
CA MET A 245 13.85 -10.95 30.28
C MET A 245 14.78 -9.86 30.80
N THR A 246 15.41 -9.13 29.92
CA THR A 246 16.38 -8.06 30.24
C THR A 246 15.81 -6.68 29.93
N GLY A 247 16.53 -5.63 30.34
CA GLY A 247 16.21 -4.26 29.94
C GLY A 247 16.16 -4.04 28.42
N ARG A 248 16.91 -4.82 27.63
CA ARG A 248 16.84 -4.76 26.16
C ARG A 248 15.46 -5.17 25.64
N HIS A 249 14.85 -6.19 26.20
CA HIS A 249 13.48 -6.61 25.84
C HIS A 249 12.46 -5.54 26.20
N TYR A 250 12.62 -4.88 27.33
CA TYR A 250 11.80 -3.74 27.69
C TYR A 250 12.02 -2.55 26.75
N GLY A 251 13.26 -2.28 26.33
CA GLY A 251 13.59 -1.28 25.33
C GLY A 251 12.92 -1.55 23.98
N CYS A 252 12.89 -2.80 23.53
CA CYS A 252 12.16 -3.21 22.33
C CYS A 252 10.66 -2.92 22.47
N TYR A 253 10.04 -3.33 23.57
CA TYR A 253 8.64 -2.97 23.85
C TYR A 253 8.40 -1.45 23.80
N LEU A 254 9.27 -0.65 24.40
CA LEU A 254 9.14 0.82 24.38
C LEU A 254 9.25 1.39 22.98
N ALA A 255 10.09 0.82 22.11
CA ALA A 255 10.23 1.26 20.72
C ALA A 255 8.94 0.99 19.94
N HIS A 256 8.37 -0.20 20.05
CA HIS A 256 7.07 -0.52 19.42
C HIS A 256 5.93 0.32 19.98
N ARG A 257 5.89 0.51 21.28
CA ARG A 257 4.94 1.40 21.94
C ARG A 257 5.05 2.82 21.40
N GLY A 258 6.25 3.37 21.30
CA GLY A 258 6.49 4.70 20.74
C GLY A 258 6.04 4.82 19.27
N ALA A 259 6.22 3.78 18.47
CA ALA A 259 5.70 3.75 17.11
C ALA A 259 4.16 3.86 17.07
N LEU A 260 3.47 3.09 17.94
CA LEU A 260 2.01 3.13 18.04
C LEU A 260 1.49 4.48 18.54
N GLU A 261 2.12 5.04 19.58
CA GLU A 261 1.75 6.35 20.15
C GLU A 261 1.93 7.50 19.15
N THR A 262 2.92 7.38 18.27
CA THR A 262 3.28 8.41 17.28
C THR A 262 2.68 8.18 15.88
N ILE A 263 1.68 7.30 15.74
CA ILE A 263 0.92 7.16 14.49
C ILE A 263 0.30 8.52 14.14
N ASP A 264 0.60 9.00 12.93
CA ASP A 264 -0.06 10.18 12.35
C ASP A 264 -1.26 9.72 11.51
N ASP A 265 -2.41 9.72 12.13
CA ASP A 265 -3.69 9.32 11.52
C ASP A 265 -4.38 10.47 10.77
N THR A 266 -3.80 11.66 10.76
CA THR A 266 -4.28 12.82 10.01
C THR A 266 -3.75 12.83 8.57
N ASN A 267 -2.43 12.64 8.43
CA ASN A 267 -1.76 12.74 7.13
C ASN A 267 -1.61 11.39 6.43
N TYR A 268 -1.69 10.27 7.16
CA TYR A 268 -1.48 8.93 6.63
C TYR A 268 -2.64 8.00 6.96
N ASP A 269 -2.92 7.10 6.03
CA ASP A 269 -3.99 6.11 6.17
C ASP A 269 -3.47 4.82 6.85
N TYR A 270 -2.14 4.54 6.71
CA TYR A 270 -1.48 3.35 7.27
C TYR A 270 -0.08 3.65 7.80
N THR A 271 0.34 2.83 8.76
CA THR A 271 1.71 2.84 9.31
C THR A 271 2.34 1.46 9.12
N LEU A 272 3.46 1.42 8.40
CA LEU A 272 4.31 0.26 8.24
C LEU A 272 5.49 0.37 9.23
N VAL A 273 5.61 -0.58 10.14
CA VAL A 273 6.66 -0.57 11.17
C VAL A 273 7.73 -1.59 10.81
N PHE A 274 8.99 -1.21 10.95
CA PHE A 274 10.15 -2.09 10.82
C PHE A 274 11.02 -2.01 12.07
N GLU A 275 11.53 -3.15 12.51
CA GLU A 275 12.62 -3.22 13.49
C GLU A 275 13.96 -2.85 12.86
N ALA A 276 14.94 -2.51 13.71
CA ALA A 276 16.25 -1.97 13.33
C ALA A 276 17.05 -2.85 12.36
N ASP A 277 16.88 -4.15 12.41
CA ASP A 277 17.60 -5.15 11.62
C ASP A 277 16.73 -5.80 10.53
N ALA A 278 15.50 -5.32 10.33
CA ALA A 278 14.62 -5.80 9.28
C ALA A 278 15.08 -5.33 7.90
N PHE A 279 14.93 -6.15 6.88
CA PHE A 279 15.18 -5.78 5.49
C PHE A 279 14.18 -6.44 4.54
N ILE A 280 14.01 -5.85 3.35
CA ILE A 280 13.12 -6.39 2.32
C ILE A 280 13.81 -7.58 1.67
N TYR A 281 13.17 -8.74 1.75
CA TYR A 281 13.72 -10.01 1.27
C TYR A 281 13.35 -10.33 -0.18
N THR A 282 12.22 -9.80 -0.64
CA THR A 282 11.73 -9.93 -2.03
C THR A 282 12.17 -8.75 -2.88
N GLY A 283 11.82 -8.78 -4.17
CA GLY A 283 11.94 -7.58 -5.01
C GLY A 283 11.13 -6.41 -4.42
N LEU A 284 11.63 -5.19 -4.61
CA LEU A 284 11.03 -3.99 -4.04
C LEU A 284 9.60 -3.77 -4.53
N GLU A 285 9.35 -3.96 -5.82
CA GLU A 285 8.01 -3.83 -6.42
C GLU A 285 7.04 -4.86 -5.86
N GLU A 286 7.47 -6.10 -5.71
CA GLU A 286 6.66 -7.16 -5.12
C GLU A 286 6.30 -6.87 -3.65
N PHE A 287 7.25 -6.30 -2.89
CA PHE A 287 7.00 -5.87 -1.53
C PHE A 287 5.95 -4.75 -1.49
N VAL A 288 6.08 -3.74 -2.34
CA VAL A 288 5.14 -2.62 -2.44
C VAL A 288 3.74 -3.09 -2.82
N GLU A 289 3.63 -4.02 -3.77
CA GLU A 289 2.34 -4.63 -4.11
C GLU A 289 1.72 -5.33 -2.90
N ALA A 290 2.50 -6.12 -2.17
CA ALA A 290 2.03 -6.79 -0.95
C ALA A 290 1.55 -5.81 0.12
N VAL A 291 2.25 -4.68 0.30
CA VAL A 291 1.83 -3.63 1.23
C VAL A 291 0.49 -3.01 0.82
N HIS A 292 0.31 -2.67 -0.46
CA HIS A 292 -0.97 -2.13 -0.96
C HIS A 292 -2.11 -3.15 -0.83
N LYS A 293 -1.85 -4.42 -1.15
CA LYS A 293 -2.84 -5.51 -0.95
C LYS A 293 -3.19 -5.70 0.53
N ALA A 294 -2.20 -5.55 1.43
CA ALA A 294 -2.44 -5.56 2.86
C ALA A 294 -3.37 -4.41 3.31
N CYS A 295 -3.23 -3.22 2.72
CA CYS A 295 -4.16 -2.13 2.97
C CYS A 295 -5.60 -2.53 2.58
N PHE A 296 -5.79 -3.13 1.41
CA PHE A 296 -7.14 -3.50 0.94
C PHE A 296 -7.76 -4.61 1.78
N ILE A 297 -7.01 -5.69 2.09
CA ILE A 297 -7.54 -6.78 2.91
C ILE A 297 -7.88 -6.31 4.32
N SER A 298 -7.15 -5.34 4.86
CA SER A 298 -7.42 -4.78 6.19
C SER A 298 -8.77 -4.05 6.26
N GLU A 299 -9.19 -3.44 5.17
CA GLU A 299 -10.51 -2.80 5.08
C GLU A 299 -11.63 -3.83 4.92
N ARG A 300 -11.42 -4.87 4.11
CA ARG A 300 -12.41 -5.93 3.86
C ARG A 300 -12.84 -6.65 5.13
N ASP A 301 -11.87 -6.98 5.98
CA ASP A 301 -12.09 -7.92 7.09
C ASP A 301 -11.94 -7.24 8.48
N ASP A 302 -11.87 -5.93 8.54
CA ASP A 302 -11.64 -5.16 9.77
C ASP A 302 -10.37 -5.62 10.51
N VAL A 303 -9.27 -5.69 9.79
CA VAL A 303 -7.97 -6.15 10.29
C VAL A 303 -7.22 -4.99 10.92
N TYR A 304 -6.61 -5.21 12.07
CA TYR A 304 -5.88 -4.18 12.82
C TYR A 304 -4.37 -4.35 12.75
N PHE A 305 -3.90 -5.52 12.31
CA PHE A 305 -2.48 -5.84 12.23
C PHE A 305 -2.20 -6.86 11.13
N ILE A 306 -1.21 -6.59 10.30
CA ILE A 306 -0.76 -7.53 9.27
C ILE A 306 0.75 -7.69 9.35
N GLY A 307 1.22 -8.86 9.78
CA GLY A 307 2.64 -9.22 9.74
C GLY A 307 3.11 -9.42 8.31
N MET A 308 4.19 -8.74 7.92
CA MET A 308 4.81 -8.82 6.60
C MET A 308 5.89 -9.92 6.52
N ALA A 309 6.04 -10.69 7.59
CA ALA A 309 6.92 -11.84 7.67
C ALA A 309 6.12 -13.11 7.89
N ASN A 310 6.37 -14.11 7.07
CA ASN A 310 5.71 -15.40 7.20
C ASN A 310 6.48 -16.33 8.13
N ASN A 311 5.84 -16.86 9.16
CA ASN A 311 6.36 -18.01 9.90
C ASN A 311 5.70 -19.30 9.38
N PRO A 312 6.41 -20.16 8.61
CA PRO A 312 5.82 -21.35 7.97
C PRO A 312 5.44 -22.45 8.96
N SER A 313 5.91 -22.40 10.21
CA SER A 313 5.78 -23.51 11.18
C SER A 313 4.45 -23.53 11.95
N ARG A 314 3.49 -22.64 11.66
CA ARG A 314 2.30 -22.47 12.50
C ARG A 314 0.99 -22.53 11.74
N GLU A 315 -0.07 -23.03 12.42
CA GLU A 315 -1.40 -23.14 11.85
C GLU A 315 -1.94 -21.79 11.40
N LYS A 316 -2.37 -21.75 10.15
CA LYS A 316 -2.92 -20.59 9.48
C LYS A 316 -4.21 -20.94 8.80
N HIS A 317 -5.20 -20.09 8.94
CA HIS A 317 -6.41 -20.17 8.14
C HIS A 317 -6.23 -19.31 6.90
N LYS A 318 -5.95 -19.95 5.76
CA LYS A 318 -5.77 -19.30 4.47
C LYS A 318 -7.02 -18.47 4.11
N ILE A 319 -6.83 -17.21 3.78
CA ILE A 319 -7.86 -16.31 3.26
C ILE A 319 -7.82 -16.33 1.74
N ASP A 320 -6.62 -16.16 1.18
CA ASP A 320 -6.31 -16.21 -0.23
C ASP A 320 -4.85 -16.64 -0.43
N ASP A 321 -4.31 -16.46 -1.65
CA ASP A 321 -2.93 -16.84 -1.94
C ASP A 321 -1.91 -15.94 -1.23
N MET A 322 -2.27 -14.73 -0.83
CA MET A 322 -1.36 -13.77 -0.21
C MET A 322 -1.48 -13.72 1.31
N PHE A 323 -2.67 -13.90 1.88
CA PHE A 323 -2.93 -13.67 3.30
C PHE A 323 -3.57 -14.87 4.01
N SER A 324 -3.26 -14.97 5.29
CA SER A 324 -3.90 -15.91 6.23
C SER A 324 -4.21 -15.23 7.56
N LYS A 325 -5.30 -15.65 8.21
CA LYS A 325 -5.49 -15.41 9.64
C LYS A 325 -4.43 -16.15 10.41
N THR A 326 -3.87 -15.52 11.43
CA THR A 326 -2.93 -16.19 12.30
C THR A 326 -3.63 -16.59 13.59
N ALA A 327 -3.48 -17.86 13.96
CA ALA A 327 -3.64 -18.27 15.35
C ALA A 327 -2.48 -17.72 16.19
N PHE A 328 -2.58 -17.80 17.50
CA PHE A 328 -1.57 -17.37 18.46
C PHE A 328 -0.12 -17.69 18.08
N ASN A 329 0.81 -16.85 18.56
CA ASN A 329 2.26 -17.09 18.56
C ASN A 329 2.97 -16.92 17.20
N GLN A 330 2.86 -15.76 16.58
CA GLN A 330 3.85 -15.39 15.56
C GLN A 330 4.98 -14.62 16.23
N ASP A 331 6.18 -15.17 16.20
CA ASP A 331 7.38 -14.60 16.83
C ASP A 331 8.11 -13.67 15.85
N LEU A 332 7.40 -12.83 15.11
CA LEU A 332 8.02 -12.00 14.07
C LEU A 332 7.33 -10.64 13.96
N ALA A 333 7.63 -9.74 14.90
CA ALA A 333 7.19 -8.34 14.83
C ALA A 333 8.16 -7.43 14.04
N HIS A 334 9.15 -8.00 13.33
CA HIS A 334 10.17 -7.19 12.67
C HIS A 334 9.67 -6.38 11.46
N ALA A 335 8.51 -6.73 10.89
CA ALA A 335 7.82 -5.91 9.91
C ALA A 335 6.31 -6.15 9.97
N TYR A 336 5.53 -5.08 10.13
CA TYR A 336 4.07 -5.18 10.18
C TYR A 336 3.39 -3.89 9.75
N LEU A 337 2.14 -4.01 9.25
CA LEU A 337 1.29 -2.91 8.83
C LEU A 337 0.14 -2.71 9.82
N ILE A 338 -0.14 -1.47 10.16
CA ILE A 338 -1.28 -1.05 11.00
C ILE A 338 -2.12 -0.03 10.24
N PRO A 339 -3.43 -0.25 10.10
CA PRO A 339 -4.36 0.78 9.65
C PRO A 339 -4.46 1.91 10.69
N ASN A 340 -4.18 3.16 10.32
CA ASN A 340 -4.13 4.27 11.28
C ASN A 340 -5.50 4.56 11.92
N ARG A 341 -6.61 4.21 11.26
CA ARG A 341 -7.96 4.27 11.83
C ARG A 341 -8.11 3.46 13.13
N THR A 342 -7.20 2.52 13.38
CA THR A 342 -7.22 1.66 14.59
C THR A 342 -6.41 2.21 15.75
N LYS A 343 -5.83 3.41 15.63
CA LYS A 343 -4.98 4.05 16.67
C LYS A 343 -5.66 4.09 18.04
N GLY A 344 -6.94 4.48 18.09
CA GLY A 344 -7.69 4.53 19.35
C GLY A 344 -7.73 3.19 20.07
N TRP A 345 -7.96 2.10 19.33
CA TRP A 345 -7.93 0.74 19.85
C TRP A 345 -6.55 0.35 20.41
N TRP A 346 -5.46 0.72 19.72
CA TRP A 346 -4.10 0.50 20.19
C TRP A 346 -3.79 1.27 21.48
N MET A 347 -4.24 2.53 21.57
CA MET A 347 -4.03 3.36 22.75
C MET A 347 -4.72 2.79 24.00
N GLU A 348 -5.88 2.17 23.87
CA GLU A 348 -6.52 1.43 24.94
C GLU A 348 -5.69 0.21 25.37
N ARG A 349 -5.22 -0.58 24.39
CA ARG A 349 -4.42 -1.79 24.70
C ARG A 349 -3.08 -1.45 25.38
N LEU A 350 -2.45 -0.35 25.01
CA LEU A 350 -1.24 0.14 25.67
C LEU A 350 -1.46 0.48 27.16
N LYS A 351 -2.68 0.90 27.54
CA LYS A 351 -3.02 1.18 28.94
C LYS A 351 -3.31 -0.11 29.73
N ASP A 352 -4.02 -1.05 29.10
CA ASP A 352 -4.64 -2.16 29.82
C ASP A 352 -3.78 -3.42 29.85
N CYS A 353 -2.84 -3.58 28.90
CA CYS A 353 -2.17 -4.87 28.69
C CYS A 353 -0.84 -5.03 29.42
N GLY A 354 -0.32 -4.02 30.11
CA GLY A 354 1.03 -4.09 30.67
C GLY A 354 2.09 -4.27 29.58
N TRP A 355 3.34 -4.59 29.97
CA TRP A 355 4.41 -4.84 29.01
C TRP A 355 4.85 -6.31 28.99
N ASP A 356 5.37 -6.75 27.84
CA ASP A 356 6.00 -8.04 27.62
C ASP A 356 7.08 -7.87 26.53
N VAL A 357 7.80 -8.91 26.17
CA VAL A 357 8.68 -8.91 25.00
C VAL A 357 7.86 -8.64 23.72
N GLY A 358 8.40 -7.84 22.80
CA GLY A 358 7.67 -7.29 21.65
C GLY A 358 6.68 -8.23 20.98
N ASP A 359 7.13 -9.37 20.45
CA ASP A 359 6.26 -10.36 19.79
C ASP A 359 5.22 -10.96 20.74
N LEU A 360 5.61 -11.25 21.96
CA LEU A 360 4.73 -11.84 22.97
C LEU A 360 3.69 -10.83 23.45
N TRP A 361 4.04 -9.55 23.51
CA TRP A 361 3.07 -8.49 23.79
C TRP A 361 1.98 -8.44 22.73
N PHE A 362 2.35 -8.45 21.44
CA PHE A 362 1.37 -8.53 20.34
C PHE A 362 0.53 -9.79 20.42
N ASN A 363 1.12 -10.94 20.67
CA ASN A 363 0.40 -12.20 20.84
C ASN A 363 -0.62 -12.10 21.96
N HIS A 364 -0.26 -11.47 23.07
CA HIS A 364 -1.15 -11.27 24.20
C HIS A 364 -2.29 -10.31 23.86
N VAL A 365 -1.99 -9.17 23.24
CA VAL A 365 -3.02 -8.20 22.82
C VAL A 365 -4.06 -8.88 21.93
N PHE A 366 -3.64 -9.76 21.03
CA PHE A 366 -4.55 -10.47 20.12
C PHE A 366 -5.12 -11.79 20.65
N ALA A 367 -4.76 -12.21 21.87
CA ALA A 367 -5.32 -13.42 22.47
C ALA A 367 -6.85 -13.42 22.47
N ASN A 368 -7.43 -12.28 22.75
CA ASN A 368 -8.88 -12.10 22.80
C ASN A 368 -9.48 -11.52 21.50
N TYR A 369 -8.65 -11.23 20.49
CA TYR A 369 -9.05 -10.57 19.25
C TYR A 369 -8.40 -11.21 18.01
N PRO A 370 -8.46 -12.53 17.81
CA PRO A 370 -7.75 -13.22 16.72
C PRO A 370 -8.24 -12.81 15.33
N LYS A 371 -9.48 -12.33 15.21
CA LYS A 371 -10.06 -11.88 13.93
C LYS A 371 -9.43 -10.59 13.37
N HIS A 372 -8.66 -9.87 14.18
CA HIS A 372 -8.05 -8.59 13.81
C HIS A 372 -6.58 -8.72 13.40
N ARG A 373 -6.06 -9.94 13.32
CA ARG A 373 -4.65 -10.21 13.03
C ARG A 373 -4.47 -11.12 11.83
N TYR A 374 -3.69 -10.68 10.86
CA TYR A 374 -3.34 -11.40 9.65
C TYR A 374 -1.83 -11.47 9.45
N THR A 375 -1.40 -12.35 8.57
CA THR A 375 -0.02 -12.43 8.09
C THR A 375 0.01 -12.73 6.60
N THR A 376 1.11 -12.38 5.95
CA THR A 376 1.37 -12.79 4.57
C THR A 376 1.70 -14.28 4.48
N ASN A 377 1.32 -14.93 3.38
CA ASN A 377 1.62 -16.34 3.12
C ASN A 377 3.06 -16.54 2.61
N LYS A 378 3.69 -15.49 2.14
CA LYS A 378 5.09 -15.43 1.70
C LYS A 378 5.88 -14.53 2.64
N MET A 379 7.17 -14.81 2.78
CA MET A 379 8.09 -13.96 3.54
C MET A 379 8.55 -12.79 2.67
N TYR A 380 8.13 -11.58 3.03
CA TYR A 380 8.49 -10.34 2.34
C TYR A 380 9.63 -9.58 3.02
N SER A 381 9.78 -9.75 4.34
CA SER A 381 10.87 -9.16 5.13
C SER A 381 11.52 -10.21 6.01
N LYS A 382 12.78 -9.99 6.37
CA LYS A 382 13.57 -10.82 7.27
C LYS A 382 14.39 -9.97 8.21
N GLN A 383 14.84 -10.57 9.32
CA GLN A 383 15.88 -9.99 10.16
C GLN A 383 17.28 -10.29 9.59
N ALA A 384 18.21 -9.38 9.84
CA ALA A 384 19.59 -9.50 9.39
C ALA A 384 20.39 -10.56 10.15
N GLU A 385 19.90 -11.03 11.27
CA GLU A 385 20.54 -12.11 12.05
C GLU A 385 20.58 -13.41 11.26
N GLY A 386 21.76 -14.02 11.18
CA GLY A 386 21.99 -15.28 10.44
C GLY A 386 22.32 -15.13 8.95
N TYR A 387 22.34 -13.91 8.41
CA TYR A 387 22.81 -13.65 7.05
C TYR A 387 24.23 -13.10 7.06
N SER A 388 25.06 -13.49 6.08
CA SER A 388 26.32 -12.82 5.84
C SER A 388 26.05 -11.40 5.31
N LEU A 389 26.95 -10.45 5.58
CA LEU A 389 26.85 -9.11 5.02
C LEU A 389 26.75 -9.09 3.50
N LEU A 390 27.43 -10.07 2.85
CA LEU A 390 27.40 -10.23 1.40
C LEU A 390 26.00 -10.64 0.91
N ASP A 391 25.33 -11.57 1.60
CA ASP A 391 23.96 -11.99 1.27
C ASP A 391 22.96 -10.84 1.41
N LEU A 392 23.13 -10.01 2.44
CA LEU A 392 22.32 -8.83 2.66
C LEU A 392 22.53 -7.79 1.55
N MET A 393 23.78 -7.53 1.16
CA MET A 393 24.11 -6.55 0.10
C MET A 393 23.57 -6.99 -1.26
N VAL A 394 23.69 -8.26 -1.63
CA VAL A 394 23.21 -8.78 -2.92
C VAL A 394 21.69 -8.67 -3.05
N LYS A 395 20.94 -8.85 -1.95
CA LYS A 395 19.47 -8.79 -1.97
C LYS A 395 18.89 -7.37 -1.89
N THR A 396 19.64 -6.41 -1.39
CA THR A 396 19.21 -5.02 -1.31
C THR A 396 19.59 -4.18 -2.54
N TRP A 397 20.43 -4.71 -3.44
CA TRP A 397 20.99 -3.96 -4.58
C TRP A 397 20.53 -4.48 -5.96
N ASN A 398 19.85 -5.62 -6.01
CA ASN A 398 19.15 -6.16 -7.17
C ASN A 398 17.64 -5.94 -7.04
#